data_0f57fd47f61744f3002a2af5e5979962
#
_entry.id   0f57fd47f61744f3002a2af5e5979962
#
_cell.length_a   1.000
_cell.length_b   1.000
_cell.length_c   1.000
_cell.angle_alpha   90.00
_cell.angle_beta   90.00
_cell.angle_gamma   90.00
#
_symmetry.space_group_name_H-M   'P 1'
#
loop_
_entity.id
_entity.type
_entity.pdbx_description
1 polymer ?
#
loop_
_entity_poly.entity_id
_entity_poly.type
_entity_poly.pdbx_seq_one_letter_code
_entity_poly.pdbx_strand_id
1 'polypeptide(L)'
;MKDIRQAARWIDRVGFCLLMPHAGLPMPTLWEAIRGKPGGHPFKEWGPAGDKMWEWKDELPKRRLAFYGSVWLGKPGFIARALLPAIMKLWGCPPGSDGFRRAYREGGLSFDASRLGEALLARGAMNTYRLRHLTGIKPATFTRSLVELQKKLIIAKCGTDSRDTTWPASVVDLSARIFPKAHAELGSISFLEAREEALATLSEHSPKLTDRQVARLLRIGLEKKVQGPVS
;
A
#
# COMPACT_ATOMS: atom_id res chain seq x y z
N MET A 1 -21.78 2.34 1.67
CA MET A 1 -21.27 3.68 1.26
C MET A 1 -21.90 4.12 -0.07
N LYS A 2 -22.18 5.42 -0.24
CA LYS A 2 -22.89 5.96 -1.42
C LYS A 2 -21.93 6.41 -2.53
N ASP A 3 -20.80 7.03 -2.18
CA ASP A 3 -19.87 7.63 -3.11
C ASP A 3 -18.40 7.46 -2.68
N ILE A 4 -17.48 7.81 -3.57
CA ILE A 4 -16.04 7.68 -3.37
C ILE A 4 -15.49 8.60 -2.28
N ARG A 5 -16.13 9.76 -2.02
CA ARG A 5 -15.71 10.66 -0.94
C ARG A 5 -16.01 10.05 0.43
N GLN A 6 -17.14 9.33 0.55
CA GLN A 6 -17.44 8.56 1.75
C GLN A 6 -16.44 7.41 1.94
N ALA A 7 -16.05 6.74 0.85
CA ALA A 7 -15.02 5.71 0.91
C ALA A 7 -13.67 6.27 1.39
N ALA A 8 -13.25 7.41 0.85
CA ALA A 8 -12.03 8.08 1.27
C ALA A 8 -12.06 8.46 2.77
N ARG A 9 -13.15 9.11 3.23
CA ARG A 9 -13.30 9.43 4.66
C ARG A 9 -13.33 8.20 5.55
N TRP A 10 -13.91 7.11 5.10
CA TRP A 10 -13.90 5.85 5.84
C TRP A 10 -12.47 5.27 5.93
N ILE A 11 -11.71 5.28 4.83
CA ILE A 11 -10.30 4.86 4.84
C ILE A 11 -9.48 5.77 5.76
N ASP A 12 -9.69 7.09 5.70
CA ASP A 12 -9.00 8.04 6.57
C ASP A 12 -9.28 7.76 8.06
N ARG A 13 -10.51 7.34 8.40
CA ARG A 13 -10.89 6.98 9.78
C ARG A 13 -10.27 5.66 10.24
N VAL A 14 -10.28 4.60 9.41
CA VAL A 14 -9.75 3.28 9.80
C VAL A 14 -8.23 3.17 9.63
N GLY A 15 -7.62 4.16 8.97
CA GLY A 15 -6.18 4.23 8.72
C GLY A 15 -5.68 3.30 7.63
N PHE A 16 -6.21 2.09 7.56
CA PHE A 16 -5.86 1.09 6.55
C PHE A 16 -6.97 0.03 6.41
N CYS A 17 -7.06 -0.56 5.25
CA CYS A 17 -7.98 -1.67 5.03
C CYS A 17 -7.50 -2.58 3.89
N LEU A 18 -8.01 -3.80 3.87
CA LEU A 18 -7.93 -4.66 2.69
C LEU A 18 -8.96 -4.25 1.65
N LEU A 19 -8.73 -4.62 0.38
CA LEU A 19 -9.73 -4.47 -0.66
C LEU A 19 -10.95 -5.39 -0.38
N MET A 20 -10.68 -6.65 -0.03
CA MET A 20 -11.68 -7.70 0.24
C MET A 20 -11.26 -8.55 1.43
N PRO A 21 -12.19 -9.29 2.05
CA PRO A 21 -11.90 -10.20 3.15
C PRO A 21 -10.84 -11.24 2.78
N HIS A 22 -9.97 -11.53 3.72
CA HIS A 22 -8.93 -12.55 3.57
C HIS A 22 -8.87 -13.44 4.81
N ALA A 23 -8.97 -14.75 4.60
CA ALA A 23 -8.83 -15.73 5.68
C ALA A 23 -7.50 -15.53 6.43
N GLY A 24 -7.57 -15.48 7.75
CA GLY A 24 -6.39 -15.29 8.61
C GLY A 24 -5.88 -13.85 8.71
N LEU A 25 -6.59 -12.85 8.17
CA LEU A 25 -6.23 -11.45 8.31
C LEU A 25 -7.47 -10.61 8.61
N PRO A 26 -7.94 -10.56 9.88
CA PRO A 26 -9.16 -9.89 10.29
C PRO A 26 -8.98 -8.36 10.37
N MET A 27 -8.81 -7.74 9.23
CA MET A 27 -8.71 -6.29 9.04
C MET A 27 -10.00 -5.74 8.43
N PRO A 28 -10.30 -4.43 8.61
CA PRO A 28 -11.36 -3.76 7.87
C PRO A 28 -11.21 -3.98 6.36
N THR A 29 -12.33 -4.10 5.63
CA THR A 29 -12.31 -4.28 4.19
C THR A 29 -13.17 -3.26 3.48
N LEU A 30 -12.73 -2.77 2.33
CA LEU A 30 -13.53 -1.87 1.49
C LEU A 30 -14.83 -2.57 1.05
N TRP A 31 -14.77 -3.88 0.76
CA TRP A 31 -15.93 -4.70 0.42
C TRP A 31 -17.05 -4.64 1.45
N GLU A 32 -16.72 -4.94 2.72
CA GLU A 32 -17.71 -4.93 3.80
C GLU A 32 -18.24 -3.51 4.08
N ALA A 33 -17.37 -2.52 3.99
CA ALA A 33 -17.74 -1.13 4.18
C ALA A 33 -18.71 -0.62 3.10
N ILE A 34 -18.55 -1.04 1.83
CA ILE A 34 -19.49 -0.72 0.75
C ILE A 34 -20.86 -1.37 1.02
N ARG A 35 -20.87 -2.62 1.44
CA ARG A 35 -22.10 -3.39 1.72
C ARG A 35 -22.80 -2.93 3.00
N GLY A 36 -22.09 -2.34 3.95
CA GLY A 36 -22.61 -1.99 5.28
C GLY A 36 -22.88 -3.21 6.18
N LYS A 37 -22.32 -4.38 5.84
CA LYS A 37 -22.43 -5.61 6.63
C LYS A 37 -21.15 -6.44 6.54
N PRO A 38 -20.79 -7.16 7.63
CA PRO A 38 -19.58 -8.00 7.64
C PRO A 38 -19.73 -9.23 6.77
N GLY A 39 -18.58 -9.84 6.44
CA GLY A 39 -18.47 -11.11 5.73
C GLY A 39 -18.87 -11.06 4.26
N GLY A 40 -19.10 -12.23 3.69
CA GLY A 40 -19.29 -12.41 2.25
C GLY A 40 -17.98 -12.28 1.48
N HIS A 41 -18.02 -12.67 0.22
CA HIS A 41 -16.84 -12.57 -0.64
C HIS A 41 -17.24 -12.04 -2.03
N PRO A 42 -16.55 -11.03 -2.59
CA PRO A 42 -16.96 -10.40 -3.84
C PRO A 42 -17.15 -11.39 -4.99
N PHE A 43 -16.29 -12.39 -5.13
CA PHE A 43 -16.43 -13.40 -6.20
C PHE A 43 -17.65 -14.33 -6.06
N LYS A 44 -18.31 -14.34 -4.90
CA LYS A 44 -19.55 -15.10 -4.68
C LYS A 44 -20.80 -14.23 -4.72
N GLU A 45 -20.65 -12.94 -4.44
CA GLU A 45 -21.75 -11.98 -4.24
C GLU A 45 -21.49 -10.67 -4.99
N TRP A 46 -20.99 -10.73 -6.25
CA TRP A 46 -20.49 -9.55 -6.96
C TRP A 46 -21.48 -8.37 -6.93
N GLY A 47 -22.43 -8.32 -7.80
CA GLY A 47 -23.46 -7.28 -7.91
C GLY A 47 -22.94 -5.82 -7.85
N PRO A 48 -23.81 -4.84 -7.58
CA PRO A 48 -23.43 -3.42 -7.56
C PRO A 48 -22.37 -3.06 -6.53
N ALA A 49 -22.23 -3.83 -5.46
CA ALA A 49 -21.17 -3.61 -4.49
C ALA A 49 -19.78 -4.02 -5.03
N GLY A 50 -19.73 -5.10 -5.83
CA GLY A 50 -18.52 -5.52 -6.51
C GLY A 50 -18.07 -4.51 -7.56
N ASP A 51 -19.00 -3.99 -8.35
CA ASP A 51 -18.72 -2.96 -9.37
C ASP A 51 -18.13 -1.71 -8.72
N LYS A 52 -18.74 -1.21 -7.63
CA LYS A 52 -18.21 -0.08 -6.85
C LYS A 52 -16.82 -0.35 -6.28
N MET A 53 -16.63 -1.52 -5.67
CA MET A 53 -15.32 -1.89 -5.12
C MET A 53 -14.26 -1.89 -6.21
N TRP A 54 -14.59 -2.43 -7.39
CA TRP A 54 -13.68 -2.53 -8.52
C TRP A 54 -13.34 -1.17 -9.13
N GLU A 55 -14.33 -0.30 -9.28
CA GLU A 55 -14.13 1.10 -9.69
C GLU A 55 -13.29 1.87 -8.66
N TRP A 56 -13.63 1.77 -7.37
CA TRP A 56 -12.98 2.59 -6.35
C TRP A 56 -11.55 2.15 -6.03
N LYS A 57 -11.18 0.88 -6.28
CA LYS A 57 -9.77 0.46 -6.17
C LYS A 57 -8.86 1.20 -7.17
N ASP A 58 -9.42 1.73 -8.24
CA ASP A 58 -8.71 2.48 -9.27
C ASP A 58 -8.87 4.00 -9.08
N GLU A 59 -10.06 4.47 -8.77
CA GLU A 59 -10.36 5.89 -8.63
C GLU A 59 -9.78 6.51 -7.34
N LEU A 60 -9.73 5.78 -6.22
CA LEU A 60 -9.15 6.28 -4.97
C LEU A 60 -7.67 6.66 -5.14
N PRO A 61 -6.78 5.79 -5.65
CA PRO A 61 -5.39 6.15 -5.89
C PRO A 61 -5.21 7.17 -7.03
N LYS A 62 -6.02 7.11 -8.09
CA LYS A 62 -6.00 8.09 -9.18
C LYS A 62 -6.26 9.51 -8.68
N ARG A 63 -7.19 9.68 -7.76
CA ARG A 63 -7.49 10.96 -7.09
C ARG A 63 -6.58 11.25 -5.90
N ARG A 64 -5.56 10.41 -5.65
CA ARG A 64 -4.61 10.54 -4.53
C ARG A 64 -5.32 10.58 -3.16
N LEU A 65 -6.47 9.92 -3.03
CA LEU A 65 -7.26 9.89 -1.80
C LEU A 65 -6.76 8.85 -0.80
N ALA A 66 -6.10 7.81 -1.28
CA ALA A 66 -5.43 6.80 -0.46
C ALA A 66 -4.28 6.16 -1.25
N PHE A 67 -3.28 5.63 -0.56
CA PHE A 67 -2.31 4.72 -1.17
C PHE A 67 -2.97 3.36 -1.42
N TYR A 68 -2.73 2.75 -2.58
CA TYR A 68 -3.21 1.41 -2.91
C TYR A 68 -2.08 0.52 -3.42
N GLY A 69 -2.04 -0.70 -2.94
CA GLY A 69 -1.07 -1.71 -3.38
C GLY A 69 -1.24 -3.06 -2.72
N SER A 70 -0.48 -4.05 -3.16
CA SER A 70 -0.42 -5.38 -2.52
C SER A 70 0.53 -5.38 -1.32
N VAL A 71 0.26 -4.51 -0.37
CA VAL A 71 1.18 -4.17 0.74
C VAL A 71 0.90 -4.95 2.03
N TRP A 72 -0.32 -5.39 2.26
CA TRP A 72 -0.72 -6.11 3.47
C TRP A 72 -0.42 -7.61 3.35
N LEU A 73 0.79 -8.02 3.69
CA LEU A 73 1.28 -9.40 3.50
C LEU A 73 1.06 -9.93 2.07
N GLY A 74 1.19 -9.06 1.07
CA GLY A 74 0.95 -9.38 -0.34
C GLY A 74 -0.51 -9.29 -0.77
N LYS A 75 -1.43 -8.87 0.12
CA LYS A 75 -2.84 -8.68 -0.22
C LYS A 75 -3.11 -7.23 -0.61
N PRO A 76 -4.01 -6.99 -1.59
CA PRO A 76 -4.37 -5.66 -2.01
C PRO A 76 -5.16 -4.91 -0.94
N GLY A 77 -4.83 -3.66 -0.75
CA GLY A 77 -5.51 -2.80 0.22
C GLY A 77 -5.04 -1.37 0.17
N PHE A 78 -5.51 -0.59 1.12
CA PHE A 78 -5.29 0.84 1.17
C PHE A 78 -4.57 1.24 2.47
N ILE A 79 -3.86 2.37 2.38
CA ILE A 79 -3.32 3.11 3.51
C ILE A 79 -3.86 4.54 3.39
N ALA A 80 -4.42 5.06 4.47
CA ALA A 80 -4.86 6.45 4.57
C ALA A 80 -3.67 7.40 4.40
N ARG A 81 -3.92 8.58 3.84
CA ARG A 81 -2.86 9.57 3.63
C ARG A 81 -2.23 10.03 4.93
N ALA A 82 -3.02 10.20 5.98
CA ALA A 82 -2.53 10.62 7.29
C ALA A 82 -1.57 9.58 7.89
N LEU A 83 -1.90 8.29 7.79
CA LEU A 83 -1.08 7.20 8.33
C LEU A 83 0.12 6.84 7.44
N LEU A 84 0.15 7.32 6.20
CA LEU A 84 1.17 6.92 5.22
C LEU A 84 2.60 7.27 5.68
N PRO A 85 2.91 8.43 6.29
CA PRO A 85 4.25 8.74 6.80
C PRO A 85 4.72 7.73 7.85
N ALA A 86 3.85 7.35 8.80
CA ALA A 86 4.16 6.37 9.83
C ALA A 86 4.48 5.00 9.23
N ILE A 87 3.67 4.50 8.30
CA ILE A 87 3.92 3.23 7.62
C ILE A 87 5.19 3.29 6.76
N MET A 88 5.44 4.41 6.06
CA MET A 88 6.69 4.62 5.32
C MET A 88 7.91 4.54 6.24
N LYS A 89 7.85 5.16 7.41
CA LYS A 89 8.93 5.13 8.41
C LYS A 89 9.19 3.71 8.89
N LEU A 90 8.15 3.01 9.30
CA LEU A 90 8.24 1.63 9.82
C LEU A 90 8.77 0.64 8.76
N TRP A 91 8.41 0.85 7.50
CA TRP A 91 8.82 -0.04 6.42
C TRP A 91 10.13 0.36 5.76
N GLY A 92 10.79 1.40 6.27
CA GLY A 92 12.08 1.86 5.75
C GLY A 92 11.98 2.40 4.33
N CYS A 93 10.88 3.11 4.01
CA CYS A 93 10.76 3.81 2.74
C CYS A 93 11.84 4.89 2.64
N PRO A 94 12.66 4.89 1.58
CA PRO A 94 13.66 5.93 1.42
C PRO A 94 12.98 7.27 1.06
N PRO A 95 13.40 8.40 1.65
CA PRO A 95 12.85 9.70 1.33
C PRO A 95 13.25 10.16 -0.07
N GLY A 96 12.38 11.00 -0.66
CA GLY A 96 12.64 11.62 -1.96
C GLY A 96 12.37 10.74 -3.18
N SER A 97 12.36 11.37 -4.34
CA SER A 97 12.06 10.69 -5.62
C SER A 97 13.19 9.78 -6.09
N ASP A 98 14.41 10.00 -5.64
CA ASP A 98 15.61 9.22 -5.98
C ASP A 98 16.07 8.28 -4.84
N GLY A 99 15.31 8.23 -3.76
CA GLY A 99 15.61 7.41 -2.58
C GLY A 99 15.82 5.91 -2.90
N PHE A 100 15.20 5.40 -3.97
CA PHE A 100 15.41 4.03 -4.45
C PHE A 100 16.88 3.76 -4.82
N ARG A 101 17.64 4.77 -5.25
CA ARG A 101 19.07 4.65 -5.55
C ARG A 101 19.87 4.30 -4.30
N ARG A 102 19.54 4.96 -3.17
CA ARG A 102 20.15 4.63 -1.87
C ARG A 102 19.77 3.22 -1.45
N ALA A 103 18.48 2.87 -1.52
CA ALA A 103 18.02 1.53 -1.18
C ALA A 103 18.67 0.44 -2.03
N TYR A 104 18.98 0.70 -3.30
CA TYR A 104 19.72 -0.22 -4.15
C TYR A 104 21.19 -0.36 -3.70
N ARG A 105 21.89 0.76 -3.46
CA ARG A 105 23.29 0.74 -2.98
C ARG A 105 23.46 0.01 -1.65
N GLU A 106 22.47 0.08 -0.78
CA GLU A 106 22.41 -0.59 0.51
C GLU A 106 21.94 -2.07 0.40
N GLY A 107 21.79 -2.62 -0.82
CA GLY A 107 21.37 -4.00 -1.05
C GLY A 107 19.88 -4.26 -0.77
N GLY A 108 19.11 -3.21 -0.52
CA GLY A 108 17.69 -3.30 -0.22
C GLY A 108 16.78 -3.41 -1.45
N LEU A 109 17.31 -3.26 -2.66
CA LEU A 109 16.59 -3.41 -3.92
C LEU A 109 17.41 -4.22 -4.92
N SER A 110 16.70 -4.99 -5.76
CA SER A 110 17.31 -5.64 -6.91
C SER A 110 17.70 -4.64 -8.00
N PHE A 111 18.64 -5.03 -8.86
CA PHE A 111 19.05 -4.23 -10.02
C PHE A 111 17.87 -3.85 -10.92
N ASP A 112 17.00 -4.82 -11.24
CA ASP A 112 15.84 -4.56 -12.09
C ASP A 112 14.80 -3.65 -11.41
N ALA A 113 14.62 -3.74 -10.08
CA ALA A 113 13.80 -2.79 -9.35
C ALA A 113 14.37 -1.36 -9.42
N SER A 114 15.69 -1.21 -9.29
CA SER A 114 16.36 0.09 -9.47
C SER A 114 16.17 0.64 -10.89
N ARG A 115 16.28 -0.20 -11.93
CA ARG A 115 16.02 0.20 -13.32
C ARG A 115 14.58 0.71 -13.54
N LEU A 116 13.59 0.09 -12.90
CA LEU A 116 12.21 0.61 -12.93
C LEU A 116 12.12 1.98 -12.26
N GLY A 117 12.79 2.17 -11.14
CA GLY A 117 12.88 3.47 -10.45
C GLY A 117 13.49 4.55 -11.35
N GLU A 118 14.59 4.26 -12.04
CA GLU A 118 15.24 5.17 -12.98
C GLU A 118 14.30 5.54 -14.15
N ALA A 119 13.61 4.57 -14.71
CA ALA A 119 12.67 4.81 -15.79
C ALA A 119 11.53 5.76 -15.37
N LEU A 120 10.96 5.54 -14.18
CA LEU A 120 9.93 6.41 -13.60
C LEU A 120 10.50 7.79 -13.22
N LEU A 121 11.73 7.86 -12.70
CA LEU A 121 12.35 9.14 -12.38
C LEU A 121 12.53 10.00 -13.62
N ALA A 122 12.99 9.41 -14.72
CA ALA A 122 13.26 10.10 -15.96
C ALA A 122 11.99 10.46 -16.77
N ARG A 123 10.96 9.62 -16.73
CA ARG A 123 9.80 9.70 -17.63
C ARG A 123 8.49 10.08 -16.94
N GLY A 124 8.42 10.02 -15.60
CA GLY A 124 7.19 10.24 -14.83
C GLY A 124 6.25 9.05 -14.83
N ALA A 125 4.99 9.33 -14.47
CA ALA A 125 3.94 8.32 -14.40
C ALA A 125 3.78 7.54 -15.70
N MET A 126 3.72 6.20 -15.58
CA MET A 126 3.65 5.32 -16.74
C MET A 126 2.80 4.10 -16.46
N ASN A 127 2.05 3.59 -17.46
CA ASN A 127 1.39 2.33 -17.31
C ASN A 127 2.40 1.17 -17.29
N THR A 128 2.07 0.11 -16.57
CA THR A 128 2.98 -1.02 -16.34
C THR A 128 3.36 -1.76 -17.62
N TYR A 129 2.53 -1.74 -18.64
CA TYR A 129 2.84 -2.32 -19.94
C TYR A 129 3.97 -1.55 -20.63
N ARG A 130 3.83 -0.21 -20.75
CA ARG A 130 4.86 0.66 -21.35
C ARG A 130 6.16 0.64 -20.54
N LEU A 131 6.05 0.65 -19.20
CA LEU A 131 7.22 0.59 -18.32
C LEU A 131 8.02 -0.70 -18.55
N ARG A 132 7.34 -1.84 -18.70
CA ARG A 132 7.98 -3.10 -19.03
C ARG A 132 8.67 -3.05 -20.39
N HIS A 133 8.00 -2.53 -21.42
CA HIS A 133 8.59 -2.41 -22.77
C HIS A 133 9.80 -1.49 -22.78
N LEU A 134 9.71 -0.33 -22.12
CA LEU A 134 10.81 0.63 -22.03
C LEU A 134 12.06 0.02 -21.38
N THR A 135 11.87 -0.77 -20.33
CA THR A 135 13.00 -1.35 -19.58
C THR A 135 13.49 -2.68 -20.16
N GLY A 136 12.74 -3.33 -21.03
CA GLY A 136 13.09 -4.63 -21.63
C GLY A 136 13.18 -5.78 -20.60
N ILE A 137 12.63 -5.59 -19.39
CA ILE A 137 12.70 -6.60 -18.32
C ILE A 137 11.71 -7.73 -18.62
N LYS A 138 12.15 -8.98 -18.48
CA LYS A 138 11.32 -10.17 -18.68
C LYS A 138 10.08 -10.15 -17.76
N PRO A 139 8.89 -10.63 -18.21
CA PRO A 139 7.63 -10.49 -17.49
C PRO A 139 7.66 -10.92 -16.01
N ALA A 140 8.20 -12.10 -15.70
CA ALA A 140 8.27 -12.61 -14.34
C ALA A 140 9.17 -11.76 -13.42
N THR A 141 10.31 -11.31 -13.94
CA THR A 141 11.24 -10.42 -13.23
C THR A 141 10.62 -9.05 -13.05
N PHE A 142 9.98 -8.48 -14.09
CA PHE A 142 9.27 -7.22 -14.01
C PHE A 142 8.22 -7.20 -12.90
N THR A 143 7.35 -8.23 -12.85
CA THR A 143 6.33 -8.34 -11.80
C THR A 143 6.95 -8.37 -10.41
N ARG A 144 8.04 -9.13 -10.23
CA ARG A 144 8.75 -9.24 -8.96
C ARG A 144 9.36 -7.91 -8.54
N SER A 145 10.04 -7.23 -9.46
CA SER A 145 10.67 -5.91 -9.22
C SER A 145 9.63 -4.82 -8.94
N LEU A 146 8.48 -4.86 -9.62
CA LEU A 146 7.37 -3.94 -9.36
C LEU A 146 6.81 -4.14 -7.95
N VAL A 147 6.57 -5.39 -7.55
CA VAL A 147 6.11 -5.74 -6.19
C VAL A 147 7.14 -5.35 -5.14
N GLU A 148 8.43 -5.50 -5.42
CA GLU A 148 9.52 -5.09 -4.55
C GLU A 148 9.48 -3.58 -4.25
N LEU A 149 9.34 -2.74 -5.28
CA LEU A 149 9.18 -1.30 -5.13
C LEU A 149 7.89 -0.92 -4.38
N GLN A 150 6.77 -1.60 -4.67
CA GLN A 150 5.51 -1.37 -3.95
C GLN A 150 5.62 -1.73 -2.46
N LYS A 151 6.23 -2.86 -2.13
CA LYS A 151 6.42 -3.27 -0.73
C LYS A 151 7.24 -2.29 0.08
N LYS A 152 8.15 -1.55 -0.55
CA LYS A 152 8.94 -0.48 0.08
C LYS A 152 8.27 0.89 -0.03
N LEU A 153 7.04 0.97 -0.55
CA LEU A 153 6.31 2.21 -0.78
C LEU A 153 7.06 3.24 -1.65
N ILE A 154 8.01 2.77 -2.48
CA ILE A 154 8.79 3.61 -3.40
C ILE A 154 7.94 4.04 -4.59
N ILE A 155 7.06 3.17 -5.06
CA ILE A 155 6.09 3.47 -6.11
C ILE A 155 4.67 3.32 -5.60
N ALA A 156 3.77 4.10 -6.18
CA ALA A 156 2.34 4.02 -5.91
C ALA A 156 1.54 3.97 -7.21
N LYS A 157 0.37 3.34 -7.17
CA LYS A 157 -0.60 3.42 -8.23
C LYS A 157 -1.22 4.80 -8.25
N CYS A 158 -1.34 5.41 -9.44
CA CYS A 158 -1.95 6.72 -9.64
C CYS A 158 -2.98 6.75 -10.78
N GLY A 159 -3.38 5.60 -11.29
CA GLY A 159 -4.40 5.50 -12.31
C GLY A 159 -4.44 4.14 -13.00
N THR A 160 -5.22 4.10 -14.09
CA THR A 160 -5.31 2.99 -15.03
C THR A 160 -5.30 3.53 -16.47
N ASP A 161 -4.78 2.75 -17.40
CA ASP A 161 -4.71 3.09 -18.81
C ASP A 161 -5.00 1.83 -19.65
N SER A 162 -5.92 1.92 -20.60
CA SER A 162 -6.32 0.84 -21.51
C SER A 162 -5.88 1.03 -22.95
N ARG A 163 -5.10 2.08 -23.25
CA ARG A 163 -4.73 2.41 -24.62
C ARG A 163 -3.87 1.34 -25.30
N ASP A 164 -3.06 0.64 -24.53
CA ASP A 164 -2.10 -0.35 -25.06
C ASP A 164 -2.49 -1.80 -24.68
N THR A 165 -3.64 -2.02 -24.05
CA THR A 165 -4.01 -3.34 -23.50
C THR A 165 -5.51 -3.56 -23.53
N THR A 166 -5.94 -4.81 -23.71
CA THR A 166 -7.36 -5.22 -23.61
C THR A 166 -7.92 -4.98 -22.21
N TRP A 167 -7.10 -5.17 -21.18
CA TRP A 167 -7.45 -4.90 -19.78
C TRP A 167 -6.70 -3.66 -19.29
N PRO A 168 -7.34 -2.77 -18.50
CA PRO A 168 -6.69 -1.57 -18.00
C PRO A 168 -5.41 -1.91 -17.22
N ALA A 169 -4.27 -1.40 -17.72
CA ALA A 169 -3.00 -1.51 -17.02
C ALA A 169 -2.92 -0.47 -15.90
N SER A 170 -2.33 -0.83 -14.76
CA SER A 170 -2.08 0.14 -13.70
C SER A 170 -1.06 1.19 -14.16
N VAL A 171 -1.37 2.46 -13.90
CA VAL A 171 -0.41 3.56 -14.02
C VAL A 171 0.25 3.75 -12.66
N VAL A 172 1.58 3.75 -12.65
CA VAL A 172 2.40 3.91 -11.45
C VAL A 172 3.37 5.07 -11.61
N ASP A 173 3.71 5.70 -10.48
CA ASP A 173 4.79 6.69 -10.40
C ASP A 173 5.51 6.55 -9.04
N LEU A 174 6.61 7.28 -8.88
CA LEU A 174 7.30 7.39 -7.60
C LEU A 174 6.37 7.97 -6.54
N SER A 175 6.27 7.31 -5.40
CA SER A 175 5.36 7.72 -4.33
C SER A 175 5.65 9.12 -3.80
N ALA A 176 6.90 9.57 -3.86
CA ALA A 176 7.30 10.92 -3.49
C ALA A 176 6.65 12.01 -4.38
N ARG A 177 6.31 11.69 -5.64
CA ARG A 177 5.59 12.62 -6.52
C ARG A 177 4.08 12.57 -6.29
N ILE A 178 3.54 11.41 -5.90
CA ILE A 178 2.11 11.23 -5.69
C ILE A 178 1.70 11.72 -4.30
N PHE A 179 2.53 11.47 -3.28
CA PHE A 179 2.31 11.81 -1.88
C PHE A 179 3.46 12.67 -1.31
N PRO A 180 3.73 13.87 -1.87
CA PRO A 180 4.88 14.69 -1.47
C PRO A 180 4.83 15.11 0.01
N LYS A 181 3.63 15.34 0.57
CA LYS A 181 3.46 15.65 2.00
C LYS A 181 3.94 14.51 2.88
N ALA A 182 3.53 13.26 2.58
CA ALA A 182 3.94 12.09 3.36
C ALA A 182 5.47 11.90 3.33
N HIS A 183 6.12 12.16 2.20
CA HIS A 183 7.58 12.12 2.09
C HIS A 183 8.28 13.26 2.83
N ALA A 184 7.69 14.44 2.92
CA ALA A 184 8.21 15.54 3.73
C ALA A 184 8.14 15.21 5.23
N GLU A 185 7.02 14.66 5.68
CA GLU A 185 6.80 14.25 7.08
C GLU A 185 7.67 13.05 7.50
N LEU A 186 8.08 12.19 6.55
CA LEU A 186 8.95 11.05 6.80
C LEU A 186 10.27 11.43 7.48
N GLY A 187 10.79 12.64 7.23
CA GLY A 187 12.01 13.15 7.86
C GLY A 187 11.83 13.59 9.31
N SER A 188 10.63 14.05 9.68
CA SER A 188 10.33 14.62 11.00
C SER A 188 9.76 13.59 12.00
N ILE A 189 9.06 12.56 11.52
CA ILE A 189 8.50 11.53 12.39
C ILE A 189 9.60 10.56 12.87
N SER A 190 9.67 10.32 14.18
CA SER A 190 10.54 9.29 14.75
C SER A 190 9.99 7.87 14.51
N PHE A 191 10.83 6.86 14.67
CA PHE A 191 10.38 5.46 14.56
C PHE A 191 9.38 5.12 15.69
N LEU A 192 9.57 5.67 16.88
CA LEU A 192 8.69 5.42 18.04
C LEU A 192 7.30 6.02 17.81
N GLU A 193 7.22 7.30 17.43
CA GLU A 193 5.95 7.97 17.09
C GLU A 193 5.20 7.23 15.98
N ALA A 194 5.89 6.86 14.91
CA ALA A 194 5.31 6.09 13.82
C ALA A 194 4.76 4.73 14.27
N ARG A 195 5.48 4.06 15.19
CA ARG A 195 5.06 2.78 15.76
C ARG A 195 3.84 2.94 16.65
N GLU A 196 3.83 3.93 17.52
CA GLU A 196 2.70 4.22 18.42
C GLU A 196 1.43 4.55 17.63
N GLU A 197 1.52 5.43 16.64
CA GLU A 197 0.40 5.79 15.76
C GLU A 197 -0.17 4.57 15.02
N ALA A 198 0.69 3.77 14.41
CA ALA A 198 0.27 2.58 13.67
C ALA A 198 -0.32 1.50 14.58
N LEU A 199 0.23 1.30 15.77
CA LEU A 199 -0.30 0.35 16.75
C LEU A 199 -1.66 0.80 17.32
N ALA A 200 -1.82 2.08 17.65
CA ALA A 200 -3.09 2.63 18.10
C ALA A 200 -4.19 2.41 17.04
N THR A 201 -3.90 2.73 15.78
CA THR A 201 -4.84 2.52 14.67
C THR A 201 -5.21 1.05 14.48
N LEU A 202 -4.22 0.12 14.58
CA LEU A 202 -4.48 -1.32 14.49
C LEU A 202 -5.34 -1.82 15.65
N SER A 203 -5.04 -1.42 16.85
CA SER A 203 -5.77 -1.85 18.05
C SER A 203 -7.23 -1.39 18.01
N GLU A 204 -7.49 -0.18 17.54
CA GLU A 204 -8.85 0.37 17.44
C GLU A 204 -9.69 -0.33 16.36
N HIS A 205 -9.11 -0.54 15.18
CA HIS A 205 -9.88 -0.97 14.00
C HIS A 205 -9.69 -2.44 13.62
N SER A 206 -8.75 -3.14 14.25
CA SER A 206 -8.44 -4.56 13.98
C SER A 206 -8.13 -5.34 15.25
N PRO A 207 -8.98 -5.28 16.29
CA PRO A 207 -8.68 -5.86 17.61
C PRO A 207 -8.54 -7.38 17.63
N LYS A 208 -8.91 -8.06 16.55
CA LYS A 208 -8.78 -9.53 16.40
C LYS A 208 -7.43 -9.96 15.83
N LEU A 209 -6.55 -9.03 15.49
CA LEU A 209 -5.19 -9.36 15.07
C LEU A 209 -4.38 -9.85 16.26
N THR A 210 -3.64 -10.95 16.06
CA THR A 210 -2.65 -11.40 17.04
C THR A 210 -1.41 -10.52 17.02
N ASP A 211 -0.64 -10.46 18.12
CA ASP A 211 0.62 -9.71 18.22
C ASP A 211 1.58 -10.09 17.07
N ARG A 212 1.62 -11.38 16.71
CA ARG A 212 2.44 -11.86 15.59
C ARG A 212 1.97 -11.30 14.25
N GLN A 213 0.66 -11.16 14.02
CA GLN A 213 0.12 -10.57 12.80
C GLN A 213 0.42 -9.06 12.77
N VAL A 214 0.24 -8.36 13.88
CA VAL A 214 0.56 -6.95 14.03
C VAL A 214 2.04 -6.70 13.72
N ALA A 215 2.94 -7.44 14.36
CA ALA A 215 4.38 -7.31 14.13
C ALA A 215 4.77 -7.55 12.65
N ARG A 216 4.14 -8.54 12.00
CA ARG A 216 4.37 -8.80 10.57
C ARG A 216 3.81 -7.71 9.66
N LEU A 217 2.63 -7.16 9.96
CA LEU A 217 2.01 -6.08 9.20
C LEU A 217 2.83 -4.80 9.29
N LEU A 218 3.27 -4.43 10.49
CA LEU A 218 4.05 -3.23 10.72
C LEU A 218 5.54 -3.41 10.47
N ARG A 219 6.02 -4.66 10.29
CA ARG A 219 7.44 -5.02 10.11
C ARG A 219 8.30 -4.59 11.30
N ILE A 220 7.74 -4.69 12.49
CA ILE A 220 8.41 -4.41 13.76
C ILE A 220 8.76 -5.72 14.47
N GLY A 221 9.78 -5.68 15.34
CA GLY A 221 10.09 -6.82 16.21
C GLY A 221 8.94 -7.12 17.18
N LEU A 222 8.78 -8.41 17.53
CA LEU A 222 7.94 -8.77 18.69
C LEU A 222 8.67 -8.31 19.95
N GLU A 223 8.03 -7.48 20.78
CA GLU A 223 8.53 -7.25 22.12
C GLU A 223 8.52 -8.58 22.88
N LYS A 224 9.67 -9.00 23.38
CA LYS A 224 9.72 -10.05 24.40
C LYS A 224 8.93 -9.50 25.59
N LYS A 225 7.79 -10.12 25.93
CA LYS A 225 7.16 -9.85 27.23
C LYS A 225 8.26 -10.04 28.28
N VAL A 226 8.65 -8.95 28.91
CA VAL A 226 9.50 -9.03 30.12
C VAL A 226 8.64 -9.81 31.11
N GLN A 227 8.97 -11.08 31.31
CA GLN A 227 8.42 -11.83 32.42
C GLN A 227 8.88 -11.06 33.66
N GLY A 228 7.91 -10.43 34.32
CA GLY A 228 8.17 -9.82 35.60
C GLY A 228 8.82 -10.84 36.55
N PRO A 229 9.62 -10.40 37.50
CA PRO A 229 10.27 -11.30 38.43
C PRO A 229 9.19 -12.18 39.11
N VAL A 230 9.38 -13.49 38.98
CA VAL A 230 8.60 -14.48 39.75
C VAL A 230 8.98 -14.25 41.19
N SER A 231 8.08 -13.68 41.95
CA SER A 231 8.17 -13.50 43.42
C SER A 231 7.89 -14.81 44.13
#